data_61390417d79d101f9556525cc1718ffe
#
_entry.id   61390417d79d101f9556525cc1718ffe
#
_cell.length_a   1.000
_cell.length_b   1.000
_cell.length_c   1.000
_cell.angle_alpha   90.00
_cell.angle_beta   90.00
_cell.angle_gamma   90.00
#
_symmetry.space_group_name_H-M   'P 1'
#
loop_
_entity.id
_entity.type
_entity.pdbx_description
1 polymer ?
#
loop_
_entity_poly.entity_id
_entity_poly.type
_entity_poly.pdbx_seq_one_letter_code
_entity_poly.pdbx_strand_id
1 'polypeptide(L)'
;MWKIVPLCNKQLRDINKIDILHNGHFRKCNTYKSGGGYDKFPQIAEKRLGKNVFNQFIVQLYGCVLDCPYCYVTKDGYFGDYVLYSSKDLVDICVKEGLEIFHLMGGSPALYLEDWYEIIELLPNNIIFHSDLLLLEKDYKLEWLNSIKTSNSLYAINIKGVTLDDFYKNTNREFNVGLFLRNFDKVMESGINFYLTFTNPDKRYLNEFKDILIGEYGKSILDDSFVIDLIEYEALKD
;
A
#
# COMPACT_ATOMS: atom_id res chain seq x y z
N MET A 1 -15.57 9.93 -6.47
CA MET A 1 -14.58 11.05 -6.50
C MET A 1 -13.52 10.83 -5.44
N TRP A 2 -12.26 10.88 -5.84
CA TRP A 2 -11.09 10.59 -5.03
C TRP A 2 -10.54 11.85 -4.39
N LYS A 3 -10.29 11.81 -3.08
CA LYS A 3 -9.60 12.88 -2.36
C LYS A 3 -8.10 12.64 -2.41
N ILE A 4 -7.40 13.49 -3.14
CA ILE A 4 -5.96 13.37 -3.36
C ILE A 4 -5.24 14.48 -2.61
N VAL A 5 -4.20 14.11 -1.86
CA VAL A 5 -3.38 15.07 -1.11
C VAL A 5 -2.46 15.82 -2.07
N PRO A 6 -2.48 17.15 -2.06
CA PRO A 6 -1.50 17.92 -2.81
C PRO A 6 -0.14 17.83 -2.10
N LEU A 7 0.78 17.06 -2.67
CA LEU A 7 2.12 16.90 -2.13
C LEU A 7 3.02 18.06 -2.52
N CYS A 8 3.53 18.77 -1.55
CA CYS A 8 4.55 19.80 -1.72
C CYS A 8 5.71 19.58 -0.73
N ASN A 9 6.78 20.35 -0.85
CA ASN A 9 7.98 20.23 -0.01
C ASN A 9 7.72 20.30 1.50
N LYS A 10 6.58 20.90 1.92
CA LYS A 10 6.21 21.00 3.34
C LYS A 10 5.55 19.71 3.88
N GLN A 11 5.08 18.84 2.98
CA GLN A 11 4.31 17.64 3.33
C GLN A 11 5.13 16.35 3.18
N LEU A 12 6.32 16.43 2.58
CA LEU A 12 7.24 15.32 2.42
C LEU A 12 8.53 15.61 3.17
N ARG A 13 9.02 14.61 3.90
CA ARG A 13 10.30 14.70 4.61
C ARG A 13 11.49 14.50 3.69
N ASP A 14 11.36 13.68 2.65
CA ASP A 14 12.40 13.46 1.63
C ASP A 14 11.79 13.50 0.22
N ILE A 15 12.02 14.60 -0.47
CA ILE A 15 11.53 14.82 -1.84
C ILE A 15 12.55 14.37 -2.90
N ASN A 16 13.82 14.15 -2.53
CA ASN A 16 14.90 13.95 -3.49
C ASN A 16 14.82 12.62 -4.26
N LYS A 17 14.04 11.67 -3.75
CA LYS A 17 13.85 10.35 -4.36
C LYS A 17 12.55 10.22 -5.16
N ILE A 18 11.77 11.29 -5.27
CA ILE A 18 10.41 11.26 -5.80
C ILE A 18 10.25 12.32 -6.89
N ASP A 19 9.88 11.89 -8.09
CA ASP A 19 9.42 12.79 -9.14
C ASP A 19 7.98 13.19 -8.86
N ILE A 20 7.72 14.48 -8.71
CA ILE A 20 6.39 15.01 -8.47
C ILE A 20 5.76 15.41 -9.80
N LEU A 21 4.55 14.90 -10.05
CA LEU A 21 3.73 15.22 -11.21
C LEU A 21 2.58 16.16 -10.82
N HIS A 22 2.04 16.86 -11.81
CA HIS A 22 0.80 17.65 -11.68
C HIS A 22 0.72 18.50 -10.40
N ASN A 23 1.69 19.37 -10.21
CA ASN A 23 1.77 20.27 -9.06
C ASN A 23 1.87 19.57 -7.70
N GLY A 24 2.41 18.35 -7.69
CA GLY A 24 2.63 17.59 -6.48
C GLY A 24 1.45 16.72 -6.03
N HIS A 25 0.38 16.63 -6.80
CA HIS A 25 -0.75 15.75 -6.46
C HIS A 25 -0.41 14.26 -6.62
N PHE A 26 0.52 13.93 -7.54
CA PHE A 26 0.92 12.58 -7.87
C PHE A 26 2.42 12.44 -7.91
N ARG A 27 2.90 11.20 -7.78
CA ARG A 27 4.32 10.87 -7.83
C ARG A 27 4.58 9.84 -8.91
N LYS A 28 5.67 10.05 -9.63
CA LYS A 28 6.27 9.04 -10.49
C LYS A 28 7.45 8.42 -9.75
N CYS A 29 7.52 7.11 -9.70
CA CYS A 29 8.60 6.39 -9.03
C CYS A 29 9.12 5.25 -9.89
N ASN A 30 10.45 5.15 -9.98
CA ASN A 30 11.10 3.98 -10.56
C ASN A 30 11.35 2.97 -9.44
N THR A 31 10.74 1.80 -9.51
CA THR A 31 10.79 0.78 -8.49
C THR A 31 12.20 0.26 -8.18
N TYR A 32 13.13 0.35 -9.13
CA TYR A 32 14.53 -0.05 -8.92
C TYR A 32 15.40 1.01 -8.24
N LYS A 33 14.99 2.27 -8.26
CA LYS A 33 15.79 3.38 -7.71
C LYS A 33 15.35 3.83 -6.35
N SER A 34 14.18 3.39 -5.89
CA SER A 34 13.57 3.93 -4.68
C SER A 34 14.05 3.28 -3.37
N GLY A 35 14.82 2.20 -3.44
CA GLY A 35 15.32 1.47 -2.25
C GLY A 35 14.22 0.80 -1.43
N GLY A 36 14.61 -0.03 -0.47
CA GLY A 36 13.69 -0.70 0.44
C GLY A 36 12.75 -1.69 -0.23
N GLY A 37 11.50 -1.74 0.24
CA GLY A 37 10.49 -2.68 -0.25
C GLY A 37 10.09 -2.50 -1.72
N TYR A 38 10.39 -1.37 -2.31
CA TYR A 38 10.04 -1.09 -3.71
C TYR A 38 10.81 -1.96 -4.72
N ASP A 39 12.00 -2.43 -4.37
CA ASP A 39 12.81 -3.30 -5.23
C ASP A 39 12.19 -4.69 -5.39
N LYS A 40 11.36 -5.10 -4.44
CA LYS A 40 10.73 -6.43 -4.44
C LYS A 40 9.50 -6.49 -5.33
N PHE A 41 8.79 -5.39 -5.51
CA PHE A 41 7.55 -5.39 -6.29
C PHE A 41 7.74 -5.87 -7.73
N PRO A 42 8.74 -5.42 -8.51
CA PRO A 42 8.95 -5.93 -9.87
C PRO A 42 9.14 -7.44 -9.93
N GLN A 43 9.91 -8.01 -8.98
CA GLN A 43 10.14 -9.46 -8.91
C GLN A 43 8.85 -10.23 -8.60
N ILE A 44 8.01 -9.69 -7.70
CA ILE A 44 6.72 -10.29 -7.36
C ILE A 44 5.75 -10.18 -8.52
N ALA A 45 5.70 -9.03 -9.20
CA ALA A 45 4.86 -8.82 -10.37
C ALA A 45 5.24 -9.74 -11.53
N GLU A 46 6.54 -9.91 -11.81
CA GLU A 46 7.04 -10.85 -12.81
C GLU A 46 6.63 -12.30 -12.47
N LYS A 47 6.88 -12.71 -11.22
CA LYS A 47 6.56 -14.08 -10.77
C LYS A 47 5.07 -14.38 -10.80
N ARG A 48 4.22 -13.45 -10.31
CA ARG A 48 2.79 -13.69 -10.09
C ARG A 48 1.91 -13.31 -11.27
N LEU A 49 2.31 -12.29 -12.03
CA LEU A 49 1.51 -11.73 -13.12
C LEU A 49 2.17 -11.91 -14.49
N GLY A 50 3.41 -12.42 -14.53
CA GLY A 50 4.19 -12.53 -15.76
C GLY A 50 4.53 -11.18 -16.39
N LYS A 51 4.59 -10.10 -15.60
CA LYS A 51 4.80 -8.72 -16.06
C LYS A 51 6.09 -8.15 -15.53
N ASN A 52 6.94 -7.71 -16.44
CA ASN A 52 8.17 -7.02 -16.14
C ASN A 52 7.90 -5.50 -16.15
N VAL A 53 7.71 -4.91 -14.98
CA VAL A 53 7.28 -3.51 -14.78
C VAL A 53 8.19 -2.79 -13.81
N PHE A 54 8.44 -1.50 -14.06
CA PHE A 54 9.42 -0.73 -13.29
C PHE A 54 8.94 0.65 -12.86
N ASN A 55 8.03 1.27 -13.61
CA ASN A 55 7.59 2.63 -13.37
C ASN A 55 6.17 2.64 -12.81
N GLN A 56 5.99 3.35 -11.71
CA GLN A 56 4.69 3.44 -11.08
C GLN A 56 4.19 4.87 -10.96
N PHE A 57 2.89 5.00 -11.19
CA PHE A 57 2.10 6.18 -10.89
C PHE A 57 1.57 6.05 -9.47
N ILE A 58 2.10 6.84 -8.55
CA ILE A 58 1.69 6.80 -7.14
C ILE A 58 0.68 7.90 -6.87
N VAL A 59 -0.49 7.50 -6.40
CA VAL A 59 -1.57 8.39 -5.99
C VAL A 59 -1.59 8.46 -4.46
N GLN A 60 -1.35 9.66 -3.92
CA GLN A 60 -1.37 9.89 -2.48
C GLN A 60 -2.80 10.18 -2.02
N LEU A 61 -3.43 9.22 -1.33
CA LEU A 61 -4.80 9.35 -0.84
C LEU A 61 -4.88 10.15 0.47
N TYR A 62 -6.00 10.85 0.64
CA TYR A 62 -6.34 11.59 1.85
C TYR A 62 -6.86 10.65 2.94
N GLY A 63 -6.43 10.88 4.18
CA GLY A 63 -6.86 10.15 5.36
C GLY A 63 -5.95 8.95 5.71
N CYS A 64 -5.72 8.75 6.99
CA CYS A 64 -4.98 7.60 7.51
C CYS A 64 -5.54 7.18 8.88
N VAL A 65 -5.66 5.87 9.12
CA VAL A 65 -6.09 5.32 10.43
C VAL A 65 -4.92 5.18 11.41
N LEU A 66 -3.68 5.33 10.93
CA LEU A 66 -2.46 5.21 11.72
C LEU A 66 -1.80 6.58 11.96
N ASP A 67 -0.84 6.61 12.88
CA ASP A 67 -0.04 7.78 13.24
C ASP A 67 1.44 7.38 13.35
N CYS A 68 1.97 6.76 12.30
CA CYS A 68 3.31 6.20 12.30
C CYS A 68 4.37 7.28 12.50
N PRO A 69 5.26 7.18 13.52
CA PRO A 69 6.27 8.21 13.80
C PRO A 69 7.31 8.35 12.68
N TYR A 70 7.48 7.31 11.86
CA TYR A 70 8.38 7.28 10.71
C TYR A 70 7.71 7.67 9.38
N CYS A 71 6.45 8.11 9.39
CA CYS A 71 5.74 8.41 8.16
C CYS A 71 6.42 9.57 7.41
N TYR A 72 6.68 9.36 6.10
CA TYR A 72 7.27 10.41 5.26
C TYR A 72 6.28 11.53 4.90
N VAL A 73 4.97 11.30 5.09
CA VAL A 73 3.93 12.32 4.92
C VAL A 73 3.54 12.82 6.30
N THR A 74 3.47 14.13 6.48
CA THR A 74 3.08 14.76 7.73
C THR A 74 1.59 14.63 8.01
N LYS A 75 1.14 14.90 9.23
CA LYS A 75 -0.30 14.93 9.57
C LYS A 75 -1.05 15.94 8.70
N ASP A 76 -0.48 17.11 8.45
CA ASP A 76 -1.06 18.12 7.55
C ASP A 76 -1.16 17.57 6.11
N GLY A 77 -0.28 16.66 5.71
CA GLY A 77 -0.33 15.97 4.43
C GLY A 77 -1.47 14.97 4.32
N TYR A 78 -1.98 14.40 5.42
CA TYR A 78 -3.09 13.44 5.38
C TYR A 78 -4.46 14.04 5.68
N PHE A 79 -4.51 15.11 6.48
CA PHE A 79 -5.74 15.68 7.01
C PHE A 79 -5.89 17.17 6.71
N GLY A 80 -4.97 17.75 5.94
CA GLY A 80 -5.04 19.13 5.47
C GLY A 80 -5.88 19.26 4.20
N ASP A 81 -5.39 20.04 3.25
CA ASP A 81 -6.08 20.25 1.98
C ASP A 81 -6.10 19.02 1.09
N TYR A 82 -7.12 18.87 0.27
CA TYR A 82 -7.20 17.85 -0.77
C TYR A 82 -7.79 18.41 -2.06
N VAL A 83 -7.51 17.72 -3.15
CA VAL A 83 -8.11 17.98 -4.47
C VAL A 83 -8.94 16.77 -4.89
N LEU A 84 -10.05 17.02 -5.58
CA LEU A 84 -10.94 15.97 -6.07
C LEU A 84 -10.58 15.60 -7.51
N TYR A 85 -10.46 14.29 -7.74
CA TYR A 85 -10.29 13.70 -9.08
C TYR A 85 -11.35 12.64 -9.33
N SER A 86 -11.78 12.48 -10.57
CA SER A 86 -12.54 11.30 -10.97
C SER A 86 -11.60 10.11 -11.21
N SER A 87 -12.14 8.88 -11.18
CA SER A 87 -11.40 7.67 -11.53
C SER A 87 -10.80 7.78 -12.94
N LYS A 88 -11.59 8.35 -13.87
CA LYS A 88 -11.15 8.59 -15.25
C LYS A 88 -9.96 9.55 -15.34
N ASP A 89 -10.00 10.67 -14.63
CA ASP A 89 -8.89 11.65 -14.66
C ASP A 89 -7.59 11.02 -14.17
N LEU A 90 -7.66 10.20 -13.09
CA LEU A 90 -6.51 9.52 -12.55
C LEU A 90 -5.91 8.50 -13.53
N VAL A 91 -6.78 7.71 -14.18
CA VAL A 91 -6.34 6.73 -15.18
C VAL A 91 -5.76 7.41 -16.41
N ASP A 92 -6.41 8.47 -16.91
CA ASP A 92 -5.92 9.25 -18.05
C ASP A 92 -4.51 9.82 -17.81
N ILE A 93 -4.23 10.29 -16.60
CA ILE A 93 -2.90 10.78 -16.22
C ILE A 93 -1.89 9.63 -16.26
N CYS A 94 -2.19 8.49 -15.65
CA CYS A 94 -1.31 7.31 -15.62
C CYS A 94 -0.96 6.85 -17.06
N VAL A 95 -1.97 6.75 -17.92
CA VAL A 95 -1.82 6.34 -19.32
C VAL A 95 -0.99 7.36 -20.11
N LYS A 96 -1.28 8.64 -19.96
CA LYS A 96 -0.57 9.72 -20.64
C LYS A 96 0.91 9.76 -20.30
N GLU A 97 1.25 9.49 -19.04
CA GLU A 97 2.63 9.44 -18.56
C GLU A 97 3.34 8.12 -18.92
N GLY A 98 2.65 7.19 -19.57
CA GLY A 98 3.22 5.90 -20.00
C GLY A 98 3.66 5.01 -18.84
N LEU A 99 2.95 5.04 -17.70
CA LEU A 99 3.31 4.31 -16.50
C LEU A 99 2.67 2.93 -16.48
N GLU A 100 3.36 1.97 -15.88
CA GLU A 100 3.06 0.54 -15.96
C GLU A 100 2.30 0.01 -14.74
N ILE A 101 2.38 0.74 -13.63
CA ILE A 101 1.74 0.39 -12.36
C ILE A 101 0.92 1.59 -11.89
N PHE A 102 -0.37 1.39 -11.68
CA PHE A 102 -1.24 2.34 -10.99
C PHE A 102 -1.27 1.96 -9.50
N HIS A 103 -0.66 2.78 -8.65
CA HIS A 103 -0.49 2.50 -7.24
C HIS A 103 -1.26 3.47 -6.36
N LEU A 104 -2.37 3.02 -5.77
CA LEU A 104 -3.01 3.74 -4.67
C LEU A 104 -2.17 3.56 -3.41
N MET A 105 -1.57 4.62 -2.95
CA MET A 105 -0.63 4.61 -1.84
C MET A 105 -0.85 5.82 -0.94
N GLY A 106 -0.27 5.76 0.25
CA GLY A 106 -0.31 6.83 1.21
C GLY A 106 -1.65 6.95 1.94
N GLY A 107 -1.64 7.51 3.12
CA GLY A 107 -2.76 7.38 4.01
C GLY A 107 -3.07 5.91 4.32
N SER A 108 -4.36 5.60 4.33
CA SER A 108 -4.87 4.23 4.38
C SER A 108 -5.74 4.00 3.15
N PRO A 109 -5.18 3.44 2.06
CA PRO A 109 -5.89 3.35 0.78
C PRO A 109 -7.25 2.64 0.86
N ALA A 110 -7.36 1.61 1.69
CA ALA A 110 -8.60 0.84 1.84
C ALA A 110 -9.72 1.58 2.60
N LEU A 111 -9.51 2.86 3.00
CA LEU A 111 -10.63 3.76 3.33
C LEU A 111 -11.58 3.95 2.14
N TYR A 112 -11.09 3.75 0.93
CA TYR A 112 -11.82 3.87 -0.35
C TYR A 112 -12.00 2.51 -1.05
N LEU A 113 -11.89 1.40 -0.32
CA LEU A 113 -11.88 0.05 -0.91
C LEU A 113 -13.11 -0.24 -1.79
N GLU A 114 -14.28 0.29 -1.41
CA GLU A 114 -15.52 0.15 -2.17
C GLU A 114 -15.49 0.77 -3.57
N ASP A 115 -14.59 1.75 -3.79
CA ASP A 115 -14.51 2.50 -5.06
C ASP A 115 -13.34 2.03 -5.94
N TRP A 116 -12.47 1.10 -5.48
CA TRP A 116 -11.29 0.69 -6.24
C TRP A 116 -11.64 0.05 -7.59
N TYR A 117 -12.78 -0.63 -7.67
CA TYR A 117 -13.26 -1.25 -8.90
C TYR A 117 -13.41 -0.23 -10.05
N GLU A 118 -13.81 1.03 -9.75
CA GLU A 118 -13.96 2.09 -10.76
C GLU A 118 -12.64 2.38 -11.52
N ILE A 119 -11.52 2.36 -10.79
CA ILE A 119 -10.19 2.53 -11.40
C ILE A 119 -9.83 1.28 -12.18
N ILE A 120 -9.99 0.10 -11.58
CA ILE A 120 -9.61 -1.18 -12.16
C ILE A 120 -10.30 -1.42 -13.50
N GLU A 121 -11.60 -1.11 -13.61
CA GLU A 121 -12.38 -1.24 -14.84
C GLU A 121 -11.93 -0.30 -15.97
N LEU A 122 -11.36 0.84 -15.62
CA LEU A 122 -10.86 1.83 -16.58
C LEU A 122 -9.41 1.59 -16.99
N LEU A 123 -8.64 0.81 -16.22
CA LEU A 123 -7.24 0.59 -16.49
C LEU A 123 -7.04 -0.31 -17.72
N PRO A 124 -6.13 0.08 -18.66
CA PRO A 124 -5.69 -0.82 -19.72
C PRO A 124 -5.07 -2.10 -19.17
N ASN A 125 -5.24 -3.22 -19.89
CA ASN A 125 -4.74 -4.54 -19.48
C ASN A 125 -3.22 -4.64 -19.31
N ASN A 126 -2.45 -3.70 -19.82
CA ASN A 126 -1.00 -3.66 -19.64
C ASN A 126 -0.56 -2.92 -18.37
N ILE A 127 -1.47 -2.24 -17.68
CA ILE A 127 -1.17 -1.52 -16.43
C ILE A 127 -1.61 -2.38 -15.24
N ILE A 128 -0.71 -2.59 -14.29
CA ILE A 128 -1.02 -3.31 -13.05
C ILE A 128 -1.70 -2.36 -12.07
N PHE A 129 -2.80 -2.77 -11.46
CA PHE A 129 -3.33 -2.11 -10.27
C PHE A 129 -2.64 -2.65 -9.02
N HIS A 130 -2.08 -1.76 -8.22
CA HIS A 130 -1.44 -2.08 -6.94
C HIS A 130 -1.97 -1.19 -5.83
N SER A 131 -2.13 -1.74 -4.63
CA SER A 131 -2.45 -0.96 -3.43
C SER A 131 -2.07 -1.69 -2.15
N ASP A 132 -2.04 -0.93 -1.06
CA ASP A 132 -1.77 -1.43 0.28
C ASP A 132 -3.07 -1.67 1.06
N LEU A 133 -3.13 -2.78 1.81
CA LEU A 133 -4.19 -3.12 2.74
C LEU A 133 -3.59 -3.16 4.16
N LEU A 134 -4.14 -2.40 5.09
CA LEU A 134 -3.76 -2.48 6.51
C LEU A 134 -4.66 -3.44 7.28
N LEU A 135 -5.85 -3.73 6.75
CA LEU A 135 -6.91 -4.55 7.35
C LEU A 135 -7.52 -3.93 8.64
N LEU A 136 -7.31 -2.62 8.84
CA LEU A 136 -7.68 -1.88 10.04
C LEU A 136 -8.56 -0.66 9.76
N GLU A 137 -8.83 -0.36 8.48
CA GLU A 137 -9.54 0.86 8.06
C GLU A 137 -11.02 0.82 8.42
N LYS A 138 -11.65 -0.29 8.11
CA LYS A 138 -13.08 -0.57 8.33
C LYS A 138 -13.34 -2.07 8.22
N ASP A 139 -14.54 -2.51 8.53
CA ASP A 139 -14.96 -3.90 8.28
C ASP A 139 -15.17 -4.09 6.77
N TYR A 140 -14.30 -4.86 6.12
CA TYR A 140 -14.36 -5.09 4.67
C TYR A 140 -15.57 -5.95 4.32
N LYS A 141 -16.20 -5.65 3.20
CA LYS A 141 -17.21 -6.52 2.62
C LYS A 141 -16.58 -7.42 1.57
N LEU A 142 -16.99 -8.68 1.57
CA LEU A 142 -16.49 -9.66 0.60
C LEU A 142 -16.79 -9.23 -0.84
N GLU A 143 -17.91 -8.57 -1.07
CA GLU A 143 -18.30 -8.02 -2.38
C GLU A 143 -17.28 -6.98 -2.90
N TRP A 144 -16.70 -6.14 -2.02
CA TRP A 144 -15.68 -5.18 -2.41
C TRP A 144 -14.37 -5.88 -2.82
N LEU A 145 -13.97 -6.90 -2.06
CA LEU A 145 -12.78 -7.70 -2.37
C LEU A 145 -12.97 -8.48 -3.68
N ASN A 146 -14.15 -9.04 -3.91
CA ASN A 146 -14.46 -9.75 -5.15
C ASN A 146 -14.45 -8.83 -6.37
N SER A 147 -14.91 -7.57 -6.24
CA SER A 147 -14.94 -6.62 -7.35
C SER A 147 -13.54 -6.15 -7.79
N ILE A 148 -12.53 -6.26 -6.92
CA ILE A 148 -11.15 -5.91 -7.23
C ILE A 148 -10.27 -7.11 -7.63
N LYS A 149 -10.82 -8.32 -7.63
CA LYS A 149 -10.13 -9.54 -8.03
C LYS A 149 -9.95 -9.61 -9.54
N THR A 150 -8.76 -9.30 -10.02
CA THR A 150 -8.43 -9.39 -11.45
C THR A 150 -7.09 -10.09 -11.65
N SER A 151 -6.84 -10.57 -12.90
CA SER A 151 -5.55 -11.13 -13.28
C SER A 151 -4.43 -10.09 -13.34
N ASN A 152 -4.76 -8.81 -13.17
CA ASN A 152 -3.85 -7.68 -13.34
C ASN A 152 -3.77 -6.80 -12.08
N SER A 153 -4.20 -7.33 -10.94
CA SER A 153 -4.12 -6.65 -9.66
C SER A 153 -3.24 -7.41 -8.67
N LEU A 154 -2.53 -6.68 -7.82
CA LEU A 154 -1.65 -7.23 -6.79
C LEU A 154 -1.71 -6.32 -5.55
N TYR A 155 -1.87 -6.91 -4.38
CA TYR A 155 -2.08 -6.17 -3.14
C TYR A 155 -0.99 -6.49 -2.12
N ALA A 156 -0.50 -5.46 -1.41
CA ALA A 156 0.38 -5.65 -0.27
C ALA A 156 -0.41 -5.58 1.03
N ILE A 157 -0.43 -6.64 1.81
CA ILE A 157 -0.94 -6.57 3.19
C ILE A 157 0.20 -6.09 4.09
N ASN A 158 0.04 -4.89 4.64
CA ASN A 158 1.07 -4.19 5.39
C ASN A 158 0.91 -4.46 6.89
N ILE A 159 1.69 -5.40 7.43
CA ILE A 159 1.73 -5.73 8.85
C ILE A 159 2.70 -4.77 9.55
N LYS A 160 2.16 -3.93 10.43
CA LYS A 160 2.90 -2.85 11.10
C LYS A 160 3.47 -3.23 12.47
N GLY A 161 3.34 -4.47 12.87
CA GLY A 161 3.89 -5.02 14.12
C GLY A 161 3.49 -6.48 14.29
N VAL A 162 4.33 -7.24 14.97
CA VAL A 162 4.14 -8.69 15.21
C VAL A 162 3.70 -8.99 16.65
N THR A 163 3.70 -7.98 17.52
CA THR A 163 3.09 -7.97 18.85
C THR A 163 2.28 -6.69 19.05
N LEU A 164 1.45 -6.62 20.09
CA LEU A 164 0.68 -5.41 20.41
C LEU A 164 1.59 -4.21 20.69
N ASP A 165 2.67 -4.42 21.45
CA ASP A 165 3.65 -3.38 21.77
C ASP A 165 4.41 -2.91 20.53
N ASP A 166 4.79 -3.84 19.67
CA ASP A 166 5.47 -3.55 18.42
C ASP A 166 4.58 -2.73 17.47
N PHE A 167 3.31 -3.12 17.36
CA PHE A 167 2.33 -2.37 16.59
C PHE A 167 2.15 -0.95 17.13
N TYR A 168 1.97 -0.80 18.46
CA TYR A 168 1.82 0.52 19.07
C TYR A 168 3.06 1.41 18.83
N LYS A 169 4.26 0.85 19.01
CA LYS A 169 5.52 1.54 18.73
C LYS A 169 5.62 2.02 17.29
N ASN A 170 5.16 1.21 16.35
CA ASN A 170 5.23 1.50 14.92
C ASN A 170 4.13 2.44 14.42
N THR A 171 3.01 2.58 15.15
CA THR A 171 1.82 3.25 14.62
C THR A 171 1.20 4.30 15.53
N ASN A 172 1.64 4.40 16.81
CA ASN A 172 0.99 5.21 17.87
C ASN A 172 -0.52 4.92 18.00
N ARG A 173 -0.94 3.69 17.71
CA ARG A 173 -2.34 3.25 17.77
C ARG A 173 -2.44 1.88 18.43
N GLU A 174 -3.58 1.65 19.09
CA GLU A 174 -3.92 0.33 19.58
C GLU A 174 -4.31 -0.59 18.42
N PHE A 175 -3.88 -1.84 18.50
CA PHE A 175 -4.17 -2.84 17.48
C PHE A 175 -5.54 -3.47 17.68
N ASN A 176 -6.47 -3.22 16.76
CA ASN A 176 -7.76 -3.90 16.75
C ASN A 176 -7.62 -5.30 16.13
N VAL A 177 -7.18 -6.26 16.96
CA VAL A 177 -6.95 -7.65 16.55
C VAL A 177 -8.20 -8.27 15.91
N GLY A 178 -9.38 -8.03 16.51
CA GLY A 178 -10.62 -8.61 16.02
C GLY A 178 -11.00 -8.10 14.61
N LEU A 179 -10.79 -6.82 14.33
CA LEU A 179 -11.03 -6.27 13.01
C LEU A 179 -10.02 -6.80 11.98
N PHE A 180 -8.73 -6.84 12.37
CA PHE A 180 -7.66 -7.37 11.52
C PHE A 180 -7.94 -8.80 11.09
N LEU A 181 -8.23 -9.69 12.03
CA LEU A 181 -8.49 -11.11 11.73
C LEU A 181 -9.73 -11.29 10.84
N ARG A 182 -10.84 -10.63 11.15
CA ARG A 182 -12.03 -10.69 10.28
C ARG A 182 -11.75 -10.24 8.85
N ASN A 183 -10.97 -9.17 8.69
CA ASN A 183 -10.62 -8.67 7.36
C ASN A 183 -9.63 -9.60 6.66
N PHE A 184 -8.69 -10.19 7.40
CA PHE A 184 -7.74 -11.15 6.86
C PHE A 184 -8.45 -12.41 6.34
N ASP A 185 -9.40 -12.97 7.11
CA ASP A 185 -10.21 -14.11 6.69
C ASP A 185 -11.00 -13.80 5.40
N LYS A 186 -11.59 -12.60 5.29
CA LYS A 186 -12.28 -12.17 4.07
C LYS A 186 -11.34 -12.03 2.86
N VAL A 187 -10.12 -11.56 3.07
CA VAL A 187 -9.10 -11.52 2.02
C VAL A 187 -8.75 -12.93 1.56
N MET A 188 -8.55 -13.87 2.49
CA MET A 188 -8.31 -15.28 2.15
C MET A 188 -9.47 -15.88 1.38
N GLU A 189 -10.72 -15.66 1.83
CA GLU A 189 -11.93 -16.15 1.18
C GLU A 189 -12.11 -15.59 -0.23
N SER A 190 -11.83 -14.31 -0.44
CA SER A 190 -11.95 -13.65 -1.75
C SER A 190 -10.97 -14.20 -2.79
N GLY A 191 -9.81 -14.66 -2.34
CA GLY A 191 -8.72 -15.15 -3.19
C GLY A 191 -8.16 -14.07 -4.12
N ILE A 192 -8.13 -12.80 -3.69
CA ILE A 192 -7.37 -11.74 -4.38
C ILE A 192 -5.88 -12.07 -4.35
N ASN A 193 -5.14 -11.56 -5.32
CA ASN A 193 -3.70 -11.80 -5.40
C ASN A 193 -2.96 -10.83 -4.46
N PHE A 194 -2.38 -11.33 -3.37
CA PHE A 194 -1.69 -10.52 -2.37
C PHE A 194 -0.38 -11.15 -1.90
N TYR A 195 0.45 -10.35 -1.26
CA TYR A 195 1.64 -10.75 -0.51
C TYR A 195 1.74 -9.96 0.79
N LEU A 196 2.51 -10.48 1.76
CA LEU A 196 2.67 -9.83 3.06
C LEU A 196 3.93 -8.98 3.10
N THR A 197 3.84 -7.80 3.73
CA THR A 197 4.99 -7.00 4.12
C THR A 197 5.01 -6.79 5.63
N PHE A 198 6.17 -6.92 6.23
CA PHE A 198 6.38 -6.70 7.67
C PHE A 198 7.19 -5.42 7.84
N THR A 199 6.54 -4.34 8.28
CA THR A 199 7.21 -3.04 8.43
C THR A 199 7.83 -2.93 9.82
N ASN A 200 9.16 -2.82 9.87
CA ASN A 200 9.96 -2.63 11.09
C ASN A 200 9.54 -3.57 12.25
N PRO A 201 9.40 -4.88 12.00
CA PRO A 201 8.92 -5.83 13.01
C PRO A 201 9.98 -6.03 14.11
N ASP A 202 9.53 -6.30 15.32
CA ASP A 202 10.42 -6.81 16.36
C ASP A 202 10.94 -8.19 15.96
N LYS A 203 12.22 -8.26 15.60
CA LYS A 203 12.88 -9.47 15.06
C LYS A 203 12.85 -10.66 16.03
N ARG A 204 12.68 -10.40 17.34
CA ARG A 204 12.60 -11.47 18.36
C ARG A 204 11.32 -12.32 18.21
N TYR A 205 10.22 -11.71 17.78
CA TYR A 205 8.92 -12.34 17.68
C TYR A 205 8.48 -12.62 16.23
N LEU A 206 9.24 -12.15 15.24
CA LEU A 206 8.85 -12.27 13.83
C LEU A 206 8.68 -13.72 13.38
N ASN A 207 9.57 -14.62 13.81
CA ASN A 207 9.48 -16.03 13.42
C ASN A 207 8.28 -16.72 14.06
N GLU A 208 8.03 -16.49 15.36
CA GLU A 208 6.84 -17.00 16.05
C GLU A 208 5.55 -16.54 15.39
N PHE A 209 5.48 -15.23 15.02
CA PHE A 209 4.32 -14.70 14.31
C PHE A 209 4.14 -15.36 12.93
N LYS A 210 5.22 -15.58 12.18
CA LYS A 210 5.18 -16.32 10.90
C LYS A 210 4.71 -17.75 11.08
N ASP A 211 5.14 -18.44 12.14
CA ASP A 211 4.72 -19.81 12.43
C ASP A 211 3.21 -19.88 12.74
N ILE A 212 2.66 -18.88 13.45
CA ILE A 212 1.21 -18.75 13.66
C ILE A 212 0.49 -18.59 12.30
N LEU A 213 0.94 -17.71 11.43
CA LEU A 213 0.33 -17.54 10.10
C LEU A 213 0.38 -18.82 9.27
N ILE A 214 1.50 -19.55 9.32
CA ILE A 214 1.64 -20.86 8.64
C ILE A 214 0.65 -21.88 9.22
N GLY A 215 0.50 -21.91 10.52
CA GLY A 215 -0.42 -22.83 11.20
C GLY A 215 -1.87 -22.61 10.81
N GLU A 216 -2.29 -21.34 10.70
CA GLU A 216 -3.68 -20.97 10.39
C GLU A 216 -4.00 -21.03 8.89
N TYR A 217 -3.08 -20.56 8.02
CA TYR A 217 -3.36 -20.31 6.60
C TYR A 217 -2.49 -21.15 5.64
N GLY A 218 -1.58 -21.97 6.18
CA GLY A 218 -0.66 -22.77 5.38
C GLY A 218 0.59 -22.01 4.95
N LYS A 219 1.61 -22.77 4.52
CA LYS A 219 2.95 -22.25 4.24
C LYS A 219 2.99 -21.20 3.13
N SER A 220 2.11 -21.32 2.13
CA SER A 220 2.03 -20.39 0.99
C SER A 220 1.65 -18.96 1.36
N ILE A 221 1.13 -18.73 2.58
CA ILE A 221 0.80 -17.38 3.07
C ILE A 221 2.02 -16.46 3.12
N LEU A 222 3.21 -17.02 3.29
CA LEU A 222 4.47 -16.28 3.31
C LEU A 222 5.17 -16.17 1.96
N ASP A 223 4.58 -16.74 0.90
CA ASP A 223 5.17 -16.64 -0.43
C ASP A 223 5.31 -15.18 -0.85
N ASP A 224 6.53 -14.80 -1.28
CA ASP A 224 6.89 -13.43 -1.68
C ASP A 224 6.80 -12.39 -0.55
N SER A 225 6.62 -12.82 0.71
CA SER A 225 6.67 -11.91 1.86
C SER A 225 8.08 -11.36 2.09
N PHE A 226 8.17 -10.11 2.57
CA PHE A 226 9.44 -9.50 2.92
C PHE A 226 9.33 -8.51 4.09
N VAL A 227 10.47 -8.21 4.69
CA VAL A 227 10.61 -7.21 5.75
C VAL A 227 11.00 -5.87 5.14
N ILE A 228 10.31 -4.82 5.56
CA ILE A 228 10.69 -3.42 5.31
C ILE A 228 11.40 -2.93 6.56
N ASP A 229 12.72 -2.80 6.49
CA ASP A 229 13.52 -2.27 7.59
C ASP A 229 13.60 -0.75 7.49
N LEU A 230 13.15 -0.04 8.54
CA LEU A 230 13.09 1.43 8.53
C LEU A 230 14.46 2.10 8.73
N ILE A 231 15.51 1.35 8.96
CA ILE A 231 16.88 1.90 8.99
C ILE A 231 17.19 2.62 7.67
N GLU A 232 16.64 2.14 6.55
CA GLU A 232 16.78 2.78 5.24
C GLU A 232 16.07 4.15 5.15
N TYR A 233 15.17 4.44 6.10
CA TYR A 233 14.44 5.71 6.21
C TYR A 233 14.97 6.63 7.31
N GLU A 234 16.18 6.41 7.81
CA GLU A 234 16.77 7.29 8.84
C GLU A 234 16.85 8.75 8.40
N ALA A 235 16.95 9.02 7.10
CA ALA A 235 16.87 10.37 6.54
C ALA A 235 15.49 11.06 6.77
N LEU A 236 14.50 10.33 7.29
CA LEU A 236 13.18 10.84 7.66
C LEU A 236 13.06 11.15 9.16
N LYS A 237 14.09 10.88 9.94
CA LYS A 237 14.19 11.29 11.35
C LYS A 237 14.77 12.69 11.39
N ASP A 238 14.01 13.65 11.88
CA ASP A 238 14.53 14.95 12.34
C ASP A 238 15.24 14.79 13.68
#